data_93324736eaadaa51694d6fc80ad2f7a5
#
_entry.id   93324736eaadaa51694d6fc80ad2f7a5
#
_cell.length_a   1.000
_cell.length_b   1.000
_cell.length_c   1.000
_cell.angle_alpha   90.00
_cell.angle_beta   90.00
_cell.angle_gamma   90.00
#
_symmetry.space_group_name_H-M   'P 1'
#
loop_
_entity.id
_entity.type
_entity.pdbx_description
1 polymer ?
#
loop_
_entity_poly.entity_id
_entity_poly.type
_entity_poly.pdbx_seq_one_letter_code
_entity_poly.pdbx_strand_id
1 'polypeptide(L)'
;LAITKIRDNLFLSGSRDINDSVIEKYGITAILNVADNARTPATKFAKKYSCPFADTTLAAAERSSIATDLAEELVNNGHIILIHCMAGSSRSPHIMALLISRLENRKYAEVYDEIYTLRPCVMKQSLQDAIDAESWWKVLKNKQGDSR
;
A
#
# COMPACT_ATOMS: atom_id res chain seq x y z
N LEU A 1 16.35 1.17 1.57
CA LEU A 1 16.20 -0.20 1.13
C LEU A 1 15.71 -0.27 -0.31
N ALA A 2 16.16 -1.28 -1.02
CA ALA A 2 15.78 -1.53 -2.41
C ALA A 2 14.30 -1.97 -2.53
N ILE A 3 13.88 -2.31 -3.74
CA ILE A 3 12.57 -2.91 -3.98
C ILE A 3 12.51 -4.27 -3.28
N THR A 4 11.41 -4.55 -2.61
CA THR A 4 11.18 -5.80 -1.91
C THR A 4 10.15 -6.63 -2.68
N LYS A 5 10.50 -7.87 -3.02
CA LYS A 5 9.58 -8.83 -3.59
C LYS A 5 8.69 -9.42 -2.49
N ILE A 6 7.39 -9.27 -2.63
CA ILE A 6 6.41 -9.81 -1.68
C ILE A 6 5.79 -11.11 -2.21
N ARG A 7 5.47 -11.13 -3.50
CA ARG A 7 5.02 -12.31 -4.26
C ARG A 7 5.68 -12.26 -5.63
N ASP A 8 5.56 -13.31 -6.43
CA ASP A 8 6.13 -13.33 -7.77
C ASP A 8 5.64 -12.16 -8.65
N ASN A 9 4.42 -11.71 -8.41
CA ASN A 9 3.80 -10.61 -9.16
C ASN A 9 3.56 -9.35 -8.34
N LEU A 10 4.09 -9.26 -7.12
CA LEU A 10 3.84 -8.14 -6.21
C LEU A 10 5.15 -7.64 -5.59
N PHE A 11 5.44 -6.36 -5.80
CA PHE A 11 6.65 -5.69 -5.33
C PHE A 11 6.30 -4.41 -4.57
N LEU A 12 7.17 -4.04 -3.65
CA LEU A 12 6.96 -2.94 -2.71
C LEU A 12 8.22 -2.10 -2.59
N SER A 13 8.09 -0.78 -2.64
CA SER A 13 9.24 0.12 -2.50
C SER A 13 8.87 1.53 -2.09
N GLY A 14 9.89 2.35 -1.84
CA GLY A 14 9.79 3.80 -1.89
C GLY A 14 10.04 4.31 -3.30
N SER A 15 9.78 5.60 -3.53
CA SER A 15 9.92 6.20 -4.86
C SER A 15 11.35 6.24 -5.36
N ARG A 16 12.32 6.42 -4.45
CA ARG A 16 13.73 6.57 -4.81
C ARG A 16 14.40 5.29 -5.29
N ASP A 17 13.80 4.15 -5.01
CA ASP A 17 14.37 2.84 -5.38
C ASP A 17 13.97 2.39 -6.78
N ILE A 18 13.15 3.16 -7.47
CA ILE A 18 12.59 2.82 -8.77
C ILE A 18 13.48 3.36 -9.89
N ASN A 19 13.91 2.49 -10.78
CA ASN A 19 14.63 2.84 -12.00
C ASN A 19 14.40 1.76 -13.07
N ASP A 20 14.74 2.06 -14.31
CA ASP A 20 14.51 1.15 -15.43
C ASP A 20 15.20 -0.21 -15.26
N SER A 21 16.40 -0.22 -14.71
CA SER A 21 17.15 -1.45 -14.48
C SER A 21 16.40 -2.42 -13.57
N VAL A 22 15.84 -1.92 -12.49
CA VAL A 22 15.10 -2.71 -11.52
C VAL A 22 13.75 -3.15 -12.08
N ILE A 23 13.05 -2.25 -12.77
CA ILE A 23 11.75 -2.55 -13.40
C ILE A 23 11.91 -3.67 -14.43
N GLU A 24 12.94 -3.56 -15.27
CA GLU A 24 13.24 -4.60 -16.28
C GLU A 24 13.63 -5.92 -15.63
N LYS A 25 14.50 -5.87 -14.62
CA LYS A 25 14.99 -7.05 -13.90
C LYS A 25 13.87 -7.91 -13.33
N TYR A 26 12.86 -7.28 -12.74
CA TYR A 26 11.75 -7.99 -12.11
C TYR A 26 10.55 -8.19 -13.03
N GLY A 27 10.61 -7.69 -14.25
CA GLY A 27 9.51 -7.80 -15.20
C GLY A 27 8.26 -7.03 -14.78
N ILE A 28 8.42 -5.96 -14.02
CA ILE A 28 7.29 -5.14 -13.55
C ILE A 28 6.62 -4.47 -14.74
N THR A 29 5.31 -4.59 -14.85
CA THR A 29 4.52 -4.08 -15.98
C THR A 29 3.61 -2.91 -15.57
N ALA A 30 3.34 -2.74 -14.28
CA ALA A 30 2.52 -1.64 -13.77
C ALA A 30 3.09 -1.13 -12.47
N ILE A 31 3.09 0.19 -12.31
CA ILE A 31 3.55 0.85 -11.08
C ILE A 31 2.41 1.68 -10.53
N LEU A 32 2.03 1.43 -9.27
CA LEU A 32 1.00 2.17 -8.58
C LEU A 32 1.61 3.05 -7.49
N ASN A 33 1.48 4.35 -7.67
CA ASN A 33 1.87 5.34 -6.67
C ASN A 33 0.66 5.66 -5.76
N VAL A 34 0.82 5.47 -4.45
CA VAL A 34 -0.22 5.79 -3.48
C VAL A 34 0.15 6.99 -2.60
N ALA A 35 1.23 7.70 -2.94
CA ALA A 35 1.69 8.87 -2.20
C ALA A 35 1.27 10.17 -2.87
N ASP A 36 0.84 11.15 -2.08
CA ASP A 36 0.55 12.50 -2.56
C ASP A 36 1.80 13.39 -2.62
N ASN A 37 2.87 12.97 -1.97
CA ASN A 37 4.12 13.73 -1.83
C ASN A 37 5.32 13.05 -2.51
N ALA A 38 5.09 12.12 -3.39
CA ALA A 38 6.14 11.44 -4.15
C ALA A 38 5.68 11.19 -5.58
N ARG A 39 6.63 11.14 -6.50
CA ARG A 39 6.38 10.85 -7.90
C ARG A 39 6.97 9.49 -8.27
N THR A 40 6.34 8.83 -9.21
CA THR A 40 6.94 7.68 -9.86
C THR A 40 8.00 8.18 -10.83
N PRO A 41 9.25 7.71 -10.72
CA PRO A 41 10.28 8.04 -11.71
C PRO A 41 9.86 7.62 -13.13
N ALA A 42 10.32 8.34 -14.12
CA ALA A 42 10.04 8.02 -15.52
C ALA A 42 10.58 6.63 -15.86
N THR A 43 9.78 5.84 -16.56
CA THR A 43 10.19 4.52 -17.06
C THR A 43 9.47 4.23 -18.37
N LYS A 44 10.14 3.48 -19.24
CA LYS A 44 9.59 3.00 -20.50
C LYS A 44 9.10 1.55 -20.42
N PHE A 45 9.36 0.86 -19.30
CA PHE A 45 9.07 -0.58 -19.18
C PHE A 45 7.75 -0.90 -18.52
N ALA A 46 7.13 0.06 -17.83
CA ALA A 46 5.90 -0.17 -17.10
C ALA A 46 4.94 1.00 -17.24
N LYS A 47 3.63 0.72 -17.18
CA LYS A 47 2.61 1.74 -17.10
C LYS A 47 2.53 2.31 -15.70
N LYS A 48 2.33 3.61 -15.60
CA LYS A 48 2.20 4.31 -14.31
C LYS A 48 0.74 4.59 -14.00
N TYR A 49 0.36 4.26 -12.78
CA TYR A 49 -0.95 4.52 -12.20
C TYR A 49 -0.79 5.29 -10.91
N SER A 50 -1.77 6.10 -10.56
CA SER A 50 -1.71 6.93 -9.38
C SER A 50 -3.06 6.94 -8.67
N CYS A 51 -3.02 6.65 -7.38
CA CYS A 51 -4.15 6.78 -6.48
C CYS A 51 -3.63 7.38 -5.17
N PRO A 52 -3.23 8.67 -5.19
CA PRO A 52 -2.47 9.27 -4.11
C PRO A 52 -3.33 9.60 -2.90
N PHE A 53 -2.75 9.44 -1.72
CA PHE A 53 -3.34 9.94 -0.47
C PHE A 53 -2.24 10.34 0.50
N ALA A 54 -2.59 11.20 1.45
CA ALA A 54 -1.68 11.64 2.50
C ALA A 54 -1.42 10.51 3.51
N ASP A 55 -0.26 10.54 4.15
CA ASP A 55 0.10 9.55 5.18
C ASP A 55 -0.57 9.90 6.51
N THR A 56 -1.89 9.85 6.53
CA THR A 56 -2.73 10.12 7.70
C THR A 56 -3.82 9.07 7.80
N THR A 57 -4.34 8.86 9.01
CA THR A 57 -5.44 7.93 9.27
C THR A 57 -6.70 8.29 8.47
N LEU A 58 -7.03 9.58 8.42
CA LEU A 58 -8.22 10.04 7.70
C LEU A 58 -8.12 9.76 6.20
N ALA A 59 -7.00 10.15 5.59
CA ALA A 59 -6.79 9.93 4.16
C ALA A 59 -6.76 8.43 3.83
N ALA A 60 -6.09 7.62 4.65
CA ALA A 60 -6.05 6.17 4.48
C ALA A 60 -7.45 5.55 4.59
N ALA A 61 -8.26 5.98 5.57
CA ALA A 61 -9.61 5.47 5.73
C ALA A 61 -10.49 5.77 4.52
N GLU A 62 -10.33 6.94 3.89
CA GLU A 62 -11.12 7.36 2.74
C GLU A 62 -10.65 6.77 1.41
N ARG A 63 -9.34 6.56 1.25
CA ARG A 63 -8.73 6.27 -0.06
C ARG A 63 -8.22 4.85 -0.24
N SER A 64 -8.01 4.10 0.84
CA SER A 64 -7.40 2.77 0.76
C SER A 64 -8.20 1.79 -0.09
N SER A 65 -9.52 1.84 0.01
CA SER A 65 -10.39 0.96 -0.77
C SER A 65 -10.23 1.20 -2.27
N ILE A 66 -10.18 2.46 -2.69
CA ILE A 66 -10.02 2.83 -4.10
C ILE A 66 -8.66 2.35 -4.63
N ALA A 67 -7.59 2.59 -3.87
CA ALA A 67 -6.25 2.17 -4.25
C ALA A 67 -6.14 0.64 -4.32
N THR A 68 -6.74 -0.06 -3.37
CA THR A 68 -6.75 -1.53 -3.35
C THR A 68 -7.56 -2.10 -4.51
N ASP A 69 -8.70 -1.50 -4.85
CA ASP A 69 -9.52 -1.90 -5.99
C ASP A 69 -8.72 -1.80 -7.29
N LEU A 70 -7.99 -0.70 -7.48
CA LEU A 70 -7.14 -0.52 -8.65
C LEU A 70 -6.02 -1.56 -8.69
N ALA A 71 -5.35 -1.80 -7.57
CA ALA A 71 -4.30 -2.82 -7.49
C ALA A 71 -4.83 -4.21 -7.82
N GLU A 72 -6.00 -4.57 -7.29
CA GLU A 72 -6.63 -5.86 -7.57
C GLU A 72 -6.98 -6.01 -9.06
N GLU A 73 -7.52 -4.96 -9.67
CA GLU A 73 -7.81 -4.96 -11.11
C GLU A 73 -6.55 -5.18 -11.94
N LEU A 74 -5.45 -4.51 -11.59
CA LEU A 74 -4.18 -4.69 -12.29
C LEU A 74 -3.66 -6.12 -12.17
N VAL A 75 -3.75 -6.72 -10.99
CA VAL A 75 -3.36 -8.13 -10.78
C VAL A 75 -4.25 -9.06 -11.62
N ASN A 76 -5.56 -8.85 -11.61
CA ASN A 76 -6.51 -9.67 -12.35
C ASN A 76 -6.31 -9.56 -13.85
N ASN A 77 -5.74 -8.46 -14.33
CA ASN A 77 -5.38 -8.26 -15.75
C ASN A 77 -3.99 -8.80 -16.09
N GLY A 78 -3.35 -9.52 -15.20
CA GLY A 78 -2.08 -10.20 -15.45
C GLY A 78 -0.83 -9.34 -15.26
N HIS A 79 -0.95 -8.17 -14.66
CA HIS A 79 0.21 -7.32 -14.39
C HIS A 79 1.09 -7.86 -13.28
N ILE A 80 2.38 -7.62 -13.41
CA ILE A 80 3.35 -7.70 -12.32
C ILE A 80 3.46 -6.28 -11.78
N ILE A 81 3.03 -6.06 -10.54
CA ILE A 81 2.86 -4.70 -10.02
C ILE A 81 3.88 -4.34 -8.96
N LEU A 82 4.26 -3.08 -8.98
CA LEU A 82 5.02 -2.42 -7.92
C LEU A 82 4.14 -1.36 -7.30
N ILE A 83 3.90 -1.47 -6.00
CA ILE A 83 3.20 -0.43 -5.24
C ILE A 83 4.23 0.36 -4.45
N HIS A 84 4.20 1.69 -4.58
CA HIS A 84 5.12 2.54 -3.84
C HIS A 84 4.45 3.76 -3.24
N CYS A 85 5.06 4.28 -2.20
CA CYS A 85 4.80 5.60 -1.65
C CYS A 85 6.12 6.37 -1.62
N MET A 86 6.36 7.24 -0.64
CA MET A 86 7.63 7.96 -0.58
C MET A 86 8.76 7.07 -0.10
N ALA A 87 8.64 6.48 1.09
CA ALA A 87 9.68 5.64 1.71
C ALA A 87 9.44 4.14 1.59
N GLY A 88 8.22 3.73 1.23
CA GLY A 88 7.83 2.33 1.23
C GLY A 88 7.71 1.74 2.62
N SER A 89 7.32 2.56 3.61
CA SER A 89 7.25 2.16 5.01
C SER A 89 5.86 2.24 5.64
N SER A 90 4.92 2.96 5.05
CA SER A 90 3.60 3.15 5.64
C SER A 90 2.46 2.93 4.66
N ARG A 91 2.25 3.83 3.70
CA ARG A 91 1.10 3.79 2.78
C ARG A 91 1.13 2.60 1.83
N SER A 92 2.25 2.37 1.17
CA SER A 92 2.35 1.25 0.23
C SER A 92 2.32 -0.12 0.92
N PRO A 93 2.94 -0.34 2.09
CA PRO A 93 2.74 -1.59 2.83
C PRO A 93 1.29 -1.83 3.23
N HIS A 94 0.58 -0.77 3.61
CA HIS A 94 -0.83 -0.87 3.97
C HIS A 94 -1.69 -1.34 2.79
N ILE A 95 -1.52 -0.72 1.62
CA ILE A 95 -2.26 -1.14 0.42
C ILE A 95 -1.87 -2.57 -0.01
N MET A 96 -0.58 -2.91 0.07
CA MET A 96 -0.12 -4.27 -0.22
C MET A 96 -0.78 -5.29 0.71
N ALA A 97 -0.88 -4.99 1.99
CA ALA A 97 -1.53 -5.88 2.96
C ALA A 97 -3.02 -6.05 2.67
N LEU A 98 -3.74 -4.98 2.34
CA LEU A 98 -5.14 -5.05 1.94
C LEU A 98 -5.32 -5.89 0.67
N LEU A 99 -4.46 -5.69 -0.31
CA LEU A 99 -4.51 -6.42 -1.57
C LEU A 99 -4.33 -7.92 -1.36
N ILE A 100 -3.28 -8.32 -0.67
CA ILE A 100 -2.99 -9.74 -0.42
C ILE A 100 -4.08 -10.36 0.47
N SER A 101 -4.57 -9.62 1.45
CA SER A 101 -5.70 -10.05 2.28
C SER A 101 -6.91 -10.44 1.43
N ARG A 102 -7.24 -9.65 0.41
CA ARG A 102 -8.33 -9.95 -0.53
C ARG A 102 -8.00 -11.13 -1.44
N LEU A 103 -6.81 -11.11 -2.04
CA LEU A 103 -6.40 -12.13 -3.02
C LEU A 103 -6.29 -13.52 -2.40
N GLU A 104 -5.86 -13.62 -1.15
CA GLU A 104 -5.58 -14.88 -0.47
C GLU A 104 -6.58 -15.22 0.62
N ASN A 105 -7.59 -14.38 0.83
CA ASN A 105 -8.59 -14.54 1.89
C ASN A 105 -7.92 -14.77 3.27
N ARG A 106 -7.00 -13.88 3.62
CA ARG A 106 -6.26 -13.92 4.87
C ARG A 106 -6.52 -12.67 5.68
N LYS A 107 -6.27 -12.75 6.99
CA LYS A 107 -6.42 -11.60 7.89
C LYS A 107 -5.35 -10.56 7.59
N TYR A 108 -5.75 -9.30 7.56
CA TYR A 108 -4.85 -8.16 7.33
C TYR A 108 -3.62 -8.21 8.25
N ALA A 109 -3.82 -8.44 9.55
CA ALA A 109 -2.74 -8.45 10.54
C ALA A 109 -1.67 -9.51 10.22
N GLU A 110 -2.07 -10.70 9.78
CA GLU A 110 -1.15 -11.76 9.40
C GLU A 110 -0.32 -11.37 8.17
N VAL A 111 -0.99 -10.80 7.17
CA VAL A 111 -0.32 -10.36 5.95
C VAL A 111 0.63 -9.20 6.24
N TYR A 112 0.20 -8.25 7.05
CA TYR A 112 1.04 -7.12 7.43
C TYR A 112 2.31 -7.56 8.17
N ASP A 113 2.20 -8.51 9.08
CA ASP A 113 3.35 -9.08 9.80
C ASP A 113 4.34 -9.74 8.82
N GLU A 114 3.84 -10.45 7.83
CA GLU A 114 4.65 -11.05 6.77
C GLU A 114 5.41 -9.97 5.99
N ILE A 115 4.73 -8.90 5.60
CA ILE A 115 5.35 -7.76 4.89
C ILE A 115 6.42 -7.11 5.75
N TYR A 116 6.15 -6.90 7.03
CA TYR A 116 7.11 -6.35 7.99
C TYR A 116 8.38 -7.22 8.07
N THR A 117 8.21 -8.54 8.08
CA THR A 117 9.34 -9.48 8.11
C THR A 117 10.18 -9.38 6.83
N LEU A 118 9.52 -9.27 5.66
CA LEU A 118 10.21 -9.18 4.38
C LEU A 118 10.88 -7.82 4.16
N ARG A 119 10.29 -6.76 4.70
CA ARG A 119 10.78 -5.39 4.55
C ARG A 119 10.81 -4.68 5.91
N PRO A 120 11.93 -4.81 6.66
CA PRO A 120 12.00 -4.33 8.06
C PRO A 120 11.85 -2.82 8.26
N CYS A 121 11.97 -2.00 7.22
CA CYS A 121 11.73 -0.56 7.33
C CYS A 121 10.23 -0.21 7.37
N VAL A 122 9.34 -1.19 7.20
CA VAL A 122 7.89 -1.00 7.30
C VAL A 122 7.53 -0.62 8.74
N MET A 123 6.61 0.33 8.90
CA MET A 123 6.17 0.79 10.22
C MET A 123 5.53 -0.36 11.00
N LYS A 124 5.94 -0.51 12.27
CA LYS A 124 5.41 -1.59 13.12
C LYS A 124 3.90 -1.43 13.33
N GLN A 125 3.44 -0.20 13.57
CA GLN A 125 2.00 0.09 13.62
C GLN A 125 1.53 0.43 12.22
N SER A 126 0.61 -0.36 11.70
CA SER A 126 0.04 -0.13 10.37
C SER A 126 -0.96 1.03 10.37
N LEU A 127 -1.25 1.55 9.18
CA LEU A 127 -2.33 2.53 9.02
C LEU A 127 -3.68 1.93 9.42
N GLN A 128 -3.89 0.62 9.17
CA GLN A 128 -5.13 -0.04 9.59
C GLN A 128 -5.27 -0.06 11.11
N ASP A 129 -4.20 -0.36 11.85
CA ASP A 129 -4.21 -0.32 13.30
C ASP A 129 -4.54 1.08 13.82
N ALA A 130 -3.96 2.09 13.18
CA ALA A 130 -4.23 3.49 13.53
C ALA A 130 -5.68 3.88 13.21
N ILE A 131 -6.22 3.45 12.08
CA ILE A 131 -7.63 3.66 11.71
C ILE A 131 -8.55 2.99 12.73
N ASP A 132 -8.28 1.76 13.10
CA ASP A 132 -9.10 0.99 14.03
C ASP A 132 -9.12 1.65 15.40
N ALA A 133 -7.96 2.08 15.90
CA ALA A 133 -7.85 2.79 17.17
C ALA A 133 -8.63 4.10 17.15
N GLU A 134 -8.55 4.87 16.11
CA GLU A 134 -9.26 6.13 15.96
C GLU A 134 -10.76 5.92 15.77
N SER A 135 -11.16 4.91 15.02
CA SER A 135 -12.57 4.57 14.83
C SER A 135 -13.24 4.19 16.14
N TRP A 136 -12.52 3.42 16.98
CA TRP A 136 -13.01 3.06 18.31
C TRP A 136 -13.23 4.29 19.18
N TRP A 137 -12.30 5.24 19.12
CA TRP A 137 -12.40 6.53 19.81
C TRP A 137 -13.64 7.32 19.36
N LYS A 138 -13.88 7.36 18.06
CA LYS A 138 -15.05 8.05 17.47
C LYS A 138 -16.37 7.42 17.92
N VAL A 139 -16.44 6.10 18.03
CA VAL A 139 -17.63 5.39 18.53
C VAL A 139 -17.93 5.81 19.96
N LEU A 140 -16.94 5.86 20.84
CA LEU A 140 -17.12 6.32 22.22
C LEU A 140 -17.57 7.79 22.27
N LYS A 141 -16.97 8.65 21.49
CA LYS A 141 -17.31 10.06 21.41
C LYS A 141 -18.73 10.27 20.91
N ASN A 142 -19.15 9.52 19.91
CA ASN A 142 -20.50 9.60 19.37
C ASN A 142 -21.56 9.12 20.38
N LYS A 143 -21.26 8.07 21.14
CA LYS A 143 -22.15 7.62 22.21
C LYS A 143 -22.36 8.66 23.29
N GLN A 144 -21.30 9.40 23.66
CA GLN A 144 -21.41 10.51 24.59
C GLN A 144 -22.20 11.67 23.99
N GLY A 145 -22.01 11.93 22.70
CA GLY A 145 -22.74 12.96 21.96
C GLY A 145 -24.24 12.66 21.83
N ASP A 146 -24.61 11.39 21.70
CA ASP A 146 -25.98 10.96 21.55
C ASP A 146 -26.81 11.08 22.85
N SER A 147 -26.15 11.33 23.96
CA SER A 147 -26.83 11.55 25.22
C SER A 147 -27.37 12.97 25.41
N ARG A 148 -27.16 13.84 24.46
CA ARG A 148 -27.67 15.21 24.46
C ARG A 148 -29.16 15.29 24.10
#